data_75ae535637face70eb87d83812a4395f
#
_entry.id   75ae535637face70eb87d83812a4395f
#
_cell.length_a   1.000
_cell.length_b   1.000
_cell.length_c   1.000
_cell.angle_alpha   90.00
_cell.angle_beta   90.00
_cell.angle_gamma   90.00
#
_symmetry.space_group_name_H-M   'P 1'
#
loop_
_entity.id
_entity.type
_entity.pdbx_description
1 polymer ?
#
loop_
_entity_poly.entity_id
_entity_poly.type
_entity_poly.pdbx_seq_one_letter_code
_entity_poly.pdbx_strand_id
1 'polypeptide(L)'
;MSAEDENVAQAHRDAIEVEKAAVDALRKDGTFERVRKALIARCVEDEKVRACVADLVNGSETLRGASGANLNERELVDRLREEVENDVMGAFADRAWELMTDERGEVGGMISNAVEKELGER
;
A
#
# COMPACT_ATOMS: atom_id res chain seq x y z
N MET A 1 -19.92 -31.32 18.80
CA MET A 1 -19.99 -30.44 17.64
C MET A 1 -21.04 -30.91 16.66
N SER A 2 -21.92 -30.03 16.18
CA SER A 2 -22.97 -30.43 15.23
C SER A 2 -22.41 -30.58 13.82
N ALA A 3 -23.13 -31.32 12.95
CA ALA A 3 -22.74 -31.43 11.55
C ALA A 3 -22.72 -30.08 10.83
N GLU A 4 -23.61 -29.17 11.23
CA GLU A 4 -23.64 -27.80 10.69
C GLU A 4 -22.38 -27.01 11.04
N ASP A 5 -21.85 -27.12 12.25
CA ASP A 5 -20.63 -26.49 12.68
C ASP A 5 -19.41 -27.01 11.90
N GLU A 6 -19.37 -28.31 11.65
CA GLU A 6 -18.32 -28.95 10.86
C GLU A 6 -18.37 -28.49 9.40
N ASN A 7 -19.58 -28.34 8.82
CA ASN A 7 -19.75 -27.85 7.45
C ASN A 7 -19.29 -26.40 7.31
N VAL A 8 -19.60 -25.54 8.27
CA VAL A 8 -19.18 -24.15 8.28
C VAL A 8 -17.66 -24.06 8.40
N ALA A 9 -17.04 -24.84 9.28
CA ALA A 9 -15.59 -24.87 9.44
C ALA A 9 -14.89 -25.36 8.16
N GLN A 10 -15.44 -26.38 7.49
CA GLN A 10 -14.88 -26.88 6.23
C GLN A 10 -15.01 -25.85 5.11
N ALA A 11 -16.16 -25.18 4.98
CA ALA A 11 -16.37 -24.13 3.99
C ALA A 11 -15.37 -22.98 4.18
N HIS A 12 -15.09 -22.62 5.43
CA HIS A 12 -14.12 -21.57 5.75
C HIS A 12 -12.69 -21.98 5.35
N ARG A 13 -12.29 -23.21 5.62
CA ARG A 13 -10.99 -23.74 5.20
C ARG A 13 -10.85 -23.77 3.68
N ASP A 14 -11.89 -24.18 2.98
CA ASP A 14 -11.91 -24.23 1.50
C ASP A 14 -11.77 -22.83 0.92
N ALA A 15 -12.45 -21.84 1.51
CA ALA A 15 -12.33 -20.44 1.08
C ALA A 15 -10.89 -19.90 1.24
N ILE A 16 -10.23 -20.23 2.36
CA ILE A 16 -8.83 -19.84 2.61
C ILE A 16 -7.90 -20.50 1.58
N GLU A 17 -8.11 -21.75 1.24
CA GLU A 17 -7.29 -22.45 0.25
C GLU A 17 -7.44 -21.85 -1.15
N VAL A 18 -8.66 -21.50 -1.54
CA VAL A 18 -8.92 -20.83 -2.83
C VAL A 18 -8.22 -19.46 -2.87
N GLU A 19 -8.34 -18.70 -1.78
CA GLU A 19 -7.67 -17.39 -1.65
C GLU A 19 -6.14 -17.51 -1.78
N LYS A 20 -5.54 -18.45 -1.06
CA LYS A 20 -4.09 -18.69 -1.12
C LYS A 20 -3.63 -19.08 -2.54
N ALA A 21 -4.37 -19.96 -3.19
CA ALA A 21 -4.05 -20.40 -4.55
C ALA A 21 -4.14 -19.24 -5.54
N ALA A 22 -5.16 -18.37 -5.41
CA ALA A 22 -5.31 -17.19 -6.25
C ALA A 22 -4.15 -16.22 -6.03
N VAL A 23 -3.78 -15.95 -4.79
CA VAL A 23 -2.65 -15.07 -4.45
C VAL A 23 -1.34 -15.61 -5.02
N ASP A 24 -1.09 -16.92 -4.86
CA ASP A 24 0.13 -17.54 -5.40
C ASP A 24 0.19 -17.46 -6.93
N ALA A 25 -0.94 -17.67 -7.60
CA ALA A 25 -1.02 -17.55 -9.06
C ALA A 25 -0.69 -16.13 -9.53
N LEU A 26 -1.24 -15.12 -8.86
CA LEU A 26 -0.98 -13.70 -9.17
C LEU A 26 0.49 -13.31 -8.94
N ARG A 27 1.15 -13.92 -7.96
CA ARG A 27 2.58 -13.72 -7.74
C ARG A 27 3.41 -14.30 -8.87
N LYS A 28 3.06 -15.52 -9.30
CA LYS A 28 3.81 -16.25 -10.33
C LYS A 28 3.68 -15.64 -11.71
N ASP A 29 2.52 -15.06 -12.04
CA ASP A 29 2.28 -14.49 -13.38
C ASP A 29 2.76 -13.04 -13.52
N GLY A 30 3.33 -12.48 -12.48
CA GLY A 30 3.85 -11.11 -12.49
C GLY A 30 2.81 -10.02 -12.21
N THR A 31 1.56 -10.39 -11.91
CA THR A 31 0.50 -9.42 -11.61
C THR A 31 0.82 -8.56 -10.41
N PHE A 32 1.31 -9.18 -9.33
CA PHE A 32 1.72 -8.45 -8.12
C PHE A 32 2.75 -7.37 -8.44
N GLU A 33 3.73 -7.72 -9.25
CA GLU A 33 4.80 -6.77 -9.61
C GLU A 33 4.26 -5.62 -10.45
N ARG A 34 3.35 -5.90 -11.38
CA ARG A 34 2.71 -4.85 -12.20
C ARG A 34 1.86 -3.92 -11.34
N VAL A 35 1.06 -4.48 -10.43
CA VAL A 35 0.23 -3.70 -9.50
C VAL A 35 1.11 -2.85 -8.59
N ARG A 36 2.17 -3.43 -8.03
CA ARG A 36 3.11 -2.71 -7.16
C ARG A 36 3.74 -1.51 -7.88
N LYS A 37 4.21 -1.71 -9.09
CA LYS A 37 4.81 -0.63 -9.89
C LYS A 37 3.81 0.47 -10.22
N ALA A 38 2.60 0.09 -10.63
CA ALA A 38 1.55 1.06 -10.94
C ALA A 38 1.14 1.85 -9.69
N LEU A 39 1.03 1.17 -8.55
CA LEU A 39 0.68 1.79 -7.28
C LEU A 39 1.73 2.81 -6.83
N ILE A 40 3.00 2.43 -6.88
CA ILE A 40 4.12 3.32 -6.53
C ILE A 40 4.13 4.55 -7.44
N ALA A 41 4.00 4.35 -8.75
CA ALA A 41 3.97 5.44 -9.71
C ALA A 41 2.83 6.43 -9.43
N ARG A 42 1.63 5.91 -9.12
CA ARG A 42 0.48 6.75 -8.78
C ARG A 42 0.66 7.50 -7.49
N CYS A 43 1.20 6.85 -6.45
CA CYS A 43 1.44 7.50 -5.16
C CYS A 43 2.48 8.61 -5.25
N VAL A 44 3.54 8.40 -6.03
CA VAL A 44 4.59 9.41 -6.21
C VAL A 44 4.05 10.67 -6.90
N GLU A 45 3.13 10.51 -7.85
CA GLU A 45 2.52 11.62 -8.58
C GLU A 45 1.30 12.22 -7.88
N ASP A 46 0.80 11.56 -6.86
CA ASP A 46 -0.44 11.95 -6.19
C ASP A 46 -0.30 13.28 -5.46
N GLU A 47 -1.18 14.23 -5.75
CA GLU A 47 -1.15 15.56 -5.15
C GLU A 47 -1.46 15.54 -3.66
N LYS A 48 -2.35 14.65 -3.21
CA LYS A 48 -2.67 14.52 -1.79
C LYS A 48 -1.47 14.04 -0.99
N VAL A 49 -0.75 13.06 -1.53
CA VAL A 49 0.48 12.54 -0.90
C VAL A 49 1.54 13.64 -0.86
N ARG A 50 1.75 14.32 -1.98
CA ARG A 50 2.74 15.40 -2.08
C ARG A 50 2.43 16.54 -1.12
N ALA A 51 1.16 16.94 -1.03
CA ALA A 51 0.75 17.99 -0.10
C ALA A 51 0.96 17.56 1.35
N CYS A 52 0.62 16.34 1.69
CA CYS A 52 0.83 15.79 3.03
C CYS A 52 2.32 15.77 3.40
N VAL A 53 3.17 15.29 2.49
CA VAL A 53 4.62 15.27 2.70
C VAL A 53 5.17 16.69 2.87
N ALA A 54 4.74 17.62 2.02
CA ALA A 54 5.16 19.01 2.12
C ALA A 54 4.78 19.64 3.47
N ASP A 55 3.56 19.36 3.94
CA ASP A 55 3.10 19.85 5.24
C ASP A 55 3.91 19.28 6.40
N LEU A 56 4.21 17.98 6.35
CA LEU A 56 5.03 17.31 7.36
C LEU A 56 6.44 17.90 7.40
N VAL A 57 7.05 18.10 6.23
CA VAL A 57 8.39 18.66 6.13
C VAL A 57 8.40 20.10 6.61
N ASN A 58 7.47 20.94 6.16
CA ASN A 58 7.40 22.34 6.53
C ASN A 58 7.10 22.54 8.01
N GLY A 59 6.36 21.63 8.62
CA GLY A 59 6.05 21.67 10.04
C GLY A 59 7.07 20.97 10.93
N SER A 60 8.15 20.42 10.37
CA SER A 60 9.11 19.63 11.12
C SER A 60 9.94 20.49 12.08
N GLU A 61 10.24 19.93 13.24
CA GLU A 61 11.12 20.55 14.21
C GLU A 61 12.56 20.63 13.70
N THR A 62 12.97 19.67 12.90
CA THR A 62 14.30 19.63 12.27
C THR A 62 14.53 20.87 11.44
N LEU A 63 13.59 21.26 10.56
CA LEU A 63 13.74 22.48 9.76
C LEU A 63 13.67 23.74 10.59
N ARG A 64 12.82 23.77 11.62
CA ARG A 64 12.73 24.94 12.53
C ARG A 64 14.03 25.19 13.26
N GLY A 65 14.74 24.14 13.64
CA GLY A 65 16.01 24.22 14.36
C GLY A 65 17.23 24.28 13.46
N ALA A 66 17.09 24.11 12.16
CA ALA A 66 18.22 23.97 11.24
C ALA A 66 19.18 25.16 11.24
N SER A 67 18.66 26.40 11.32
CA SER A 67 19.48 27.61 11.33
C SER A 67 20.34 27.74 12.58
N GLY A 68 19.94 27.15 13.70
CA GLY A 68 20.68 27.19 14.97
C GLY A 68 21.56 25.96 15.22
N ALA A 69 21.36 24.88 14.49
CA ALA A 69 22.03 23.61 14.73
C ALA A 69 23.31 23.40 13.92
N ASN A 70 23.62 24.28 13.00
CA ASN A 70 24.82 24.22 12.15
C ASN A 70 25.01 22.85 11.47
N LEU A 71 23.93 22.27 10.99
CA LEU A 71 23.92 20.97 10.31
C LEU A 71 24.30 21.15 8.83
N ASN A 72 25.05 20.17 8.29
CA ASN A 72 25.26 20.11 6.86
C ASN A 72 24.00 19.51 6.19
N GLU A 73 23.93 19.58 4.87
CA GLU A 73 22.79 19.12 4.09
C GLU A 73 22.44 17.65 4.37
N ARG A 74 23.45 16.79 4.43
CA ARG A 74 23.27 15.37 4.66
C ARG A 74 22.69 15.08 6.06
N GLU A 75 23.24 15.72 7.07
CA GLU A 75 22.76 15.59 8.44
C GLU A 75 21.32 16.09 8.58
N LEU A 76 21.01 17.19 7.91
CA LEU A 76 19.67 17.76 7.89
C LEU A 76 18.66 16.78 7.26
N VAL A 77 19.00 16.21 6.11
CA VAL A 77 18.15 15.23 5.42
C VAL A 77 17.95 14.00 6.27
N ASP A 78 19.01 13.48 6.88
CA ASP A 78 18.91 12.27 7.72
C ASP A 78 18.02 12.49 8.93
N ARG A 79 18.14 13.62 9.61
CA ARG A 79 17.31 13.96 10.77
C ARG A 79 15.85 14.20 10.38
N LEU A 80 15.64 14.89 9.27
CA LEU A 80 14.30 15.14 8.75
C LEU A 80 13.61 13.83 8.41
N ARG A 81 14.33 12.92 7.76
CA ARG A 81 13.83 11.60 7.41
C ARG A 81 13.39 10.81 8.65
N GLU A 82 14.23 10.76 9.68
CA GLU A 82 13.92 10.09 10.94
C GLU A 82 12.66 10.66 11.59
N GLU A 83 12.50 11.98 11.55
CA GLU A 83 11.35 12.66 12.17
C GLU A 83 10.04 12.35 11.45
N VAL A 84 10.02 12.40 10.12
CA VAL A 84 8.76 12.33 9.35
C VAL A 84 8.49 10.98 8.70
N GLU A 85 9.44 10.05 8.70
CA GLU A 85 9.34 8.78 7.96
C GLU A 85 8.06 8.01 8.26
N ASN A 86 7.72 7.81 9.52
CA ASN A 86 6.53 7.06 9.91
C ASN A 86 5.24 7.72 9.41
N ASP A 87 5.16 9.05 9.52
CA ASP A 87 3.98 9.80 9.08
C ASP A 87 3.87 9.79 7.56
N VAL A 88 4.98 9.88 6.85
CA VAL A 88 5.03 9.77 5.38
C VAL A 88 4.58 8.37 4.95
N MET A 89 5.10 7.33 5.59
CA MET A 89 4.70 5.95 5.28
C MET A 89 3.22 5.72 5.55
N GLY A 90 2.69 6.31 6.62
CA GLY A 90 1.25 6.29 6.92
C GLY A 90 0.41 6.93 5.81
N ALA A 91 0.82 8.10 5.34
CA ALA A 91 0.14 8.81 4.26
C ALA A 91 0.15 7.99 2.96
N PHE A 92 1.29 7.38 2.63
CA PHE A 92 1.39 6.48 1.47
C PHE A 92 0.48 5.26 1.62
N ALA A 93 0.46 4.64 2.79
CA ALA A 93 -0.37 3.46 3.05
C ALA A 93 -1.86 3.79 2.90
N ASP A 94 -2.31 4.91 3.45
CA ASP A 94 -3.71 5.35 3.36
C ASP A 94 -4.11 5.61 1.91
N ARG A 95 -3.27 6.31 1.17
CA ARG A 95 -3.54 6.60 -0.25
C ARG A 95 -3.48 5.33 -1.12
N ALA A 96 -2.52 4.46 -0.84
CA ALA A 96 -2.41 3.17 -1.52
C ALA A 96 -3.68 2.33 -1.33
N TRP A 97 -4.21 2.30 -0.11
CA TRP A 97 -5.45 1.61 0.18
C TRP A 97 -6.62 2.18 -0.62
N GLU A 98 -6.76 3.51 -0.66
CA GLU A 98 -7.80 4.18 -1.46
C GLU A 98 -7.69 3.82 -2.95
N LEU A 99 -6.48 3.85 -3.50
CA LEU A 99 -6.24 3.52 -4.91
C LEU A 99 -6.53 2.06 -5.23
N MET A 100 -6.18 1.14 -4.33
CA MET A 100 -6.42 -0.29 -4.52
C MET A 100 -7.90 -0.65 -4.42
N THR A 101 -8.66 0.06 -3.60
CA THR A 101 -10.10 -0.23 -3.39
C THR A 101 -11.02 0.53 -4.34
N ASP A 102 -10.50 1.46 -5.12
CA ASP A 102 -11.26 2.15 -6.16
C ASP A 102 -11.29 1.33 -7.44
N GLU A 103 -12.35 0.55 -7.63
CA GLU A 103 -12.50 -0.33 -8.80
C GLU A 103 -12.53 0.42 -10.14
N ARG A 104 -12.85 1.72 -10.12
CA ARG A 104 -12.88 2.56 -11.32
C ARG A 104 -11.50 3.10 -11.69
N GLY A 105 -10.56 3.08 -10.74
CA GLY A 105 -9.19 3.53 -10.96
C GLY A 105 -8.34 2.48 -11.64
N GLU A 106 -7.17 2.89 -12.12
CA GLU A 106 -6.21 2.02 -12.80
C GLU A 106 -5.77 0.85 -11.93
N VAL A 107 -5.31 1.13 -10.71
CA VAL A 107 -4.78 0.09 -9.81
C VAL A 107 -5.89 -0.83 -9.33
N GLY A 108 -6.99 -0.27 -8.85
CA GLY A 108 -8.15 -1.06 -8.42
C GLY A 108 -8.71 -1.93 -9.52
N GLY A 109 -8.77 -1.39 -10.75
CA GLY A 109 -9.19 -2.13 -11.93
C GLY A 109 -8.28 -3.29 -12.27
N MET A 110 -6.96 -3.10 -12.17
CA MET A 110 -5.98 -4.17 -12.38
C MET A 110 -6.18 -5.31 -11.38
N ILE A 111 -6.40 -4.98 -10.12
CA ILE A 111 -6.63 -5.95 -9.06
C ILE A 111 -7.94 -6.71 -9.30
N SER A 112 -9.04 -6.00 -9.53
CA SER A 112 -10.33 -6.62 -9.79
C SER A 112 -10.31 -7.55 -10.98
N ASN A 113 -9.73 -7.13 -12.08
CA ASN A 113 -9.62 -7.93 -13.31
C ASN A 113 -8.76 -9.18 -13.09
N ALA A 114 -7.65 -9.05 -12.36
CA ALA A 114 -6.76 -10.17 -12.08
C ALA A 114 -7.43 -11.21 -11.18
N VAL A 115 -8.15 -10.77 -10.15
CA VAL A 115 -8.87 -11.65 -9.22
C VAL A 115 -10.02 -12.36 -9.95
N GLU A 116 -10.81 -11.64 -10.73
CA GLU A 116 -11.91 -12.22 -11.53
C GLU A 116 -11.40 -13.29 -12.49
N LYS A 117 -10.31 -12.99 -13.20
CA LYS A 117 -9.69 -13.94 -14.13
C LYS A 117 -9.27 -15.21 -13.40
N GLU A 118 -8.59 -15.06 -12.28
CA GLU A 118 -8.06 -16.19 -11.53
C GLU A 118 -9.18 -17.04 -10.93
N LEU A 119 -10.21 -16.42 -10.36
CA LEU A 119 -11.37 -17.11 -9.81
C LEU A 119 -12.26 -17.70 -10.91
N GLY A 120 -12.36 -17.05 -12.05
CA GLY A 120 -13.16 -17.50 -13.20
C GLY A 120 -12.60 -18.74 -13.89
N GLU A 121 -11.30 -18.98 -13.79
CA GLU A 121 -10.61 -20.14 -14.35
C GLU A 121 -10.75 -21.41 -13.48
N ARG A 122 -11.36 -21.30 -12.32
CA ARG A 122 -11.59 -22.38 -11.38
C ARG A 122 -13.05 -22.81 -11.35
#